data_7ef715bb5bf319695100dc0103a4b77f
#
_entry.id   7ef715bb5bf319695100dc0103a4b77f
#
_cell.length_a   1.000
_cell.length_b   1.000
_cell.length_c   1.000
_cell.angle_alpha   90.00
_cell.angle_beta   90.00
_cell.angle_gamma   90.00
#
_symmetry.space_group_name_H-M   'P 1'
#
loop_
_entity.id
_entity.type
_entity.pdbx_description
1 polymer ?
#
loop_
_entity_poly.entity_id
_entity_poly.type
_entity_poly.pdbx_seq_one_letter_code
_entity_poly.pdbx_strand_id
1 'polypeptide(L)'
;MITTALKEKIIQAIAENRQNYRYDTHHAKSLGINGAQYNRVMKGERDGVLSDAKWISIARKLQVQLRDEAPWVTVETETFQYIYSQLTACQTRSLSAILCDRAGIGKTHTAKVYVSKNKNAVYIDCSQVKTKQKLIRKIAQEFGITYTGRYAEVYEDLVYYLKQLETPLVILDEAGDLEYHAFLELKSLWNATEYVCGWYMMGADGLQAKIDRNKGIKKVGYAEIFDRYGSKYSRVSPPSDKEAIEAFLLSQIAQVSQANGSTISPAQMYANTAGSLRKVRTEIEKQRLQQLNDGK
;
A
#
# COMPACT_ATOMS: atom_id res chain seq x y z
N MET A 1 19.17 -1.96 20.74
CA MET A 1 18.92 -3.42 20.69
C MET A 1 17.44 -3.66 20.68
N ILE A 2 16.96 -4.58 19.83
CA ILE A 2 15.56 -4.97 19.80
C ILE A 2 15.27 -5.90 20.98
N THR A 3 14.23 -5.58 21.75
CA THR A 3 13.83 -6.37 22.92
C THR A 3 13.22 -7.72 22.50
N THR A 4 13.28 -8.73 23.37
CA THR A 4 12.67 -10.04 23.13
C THR A 4 11.16 -9.93 22.88
N ALA A 5 10.47 -9.10 23.66
CA ALA A 5 9.03 -8.85 23.47
C ALA A 5 8.70 -8.29 22.07
N LEU A 6 9.57 -7.42 21.54
CA LEU A 6 9.38 -6.90 20.20
C LEU A 6 9.62 -7.95 19.12
N LYS A 7 10.64 -8.82 19.30
CA LYS A 7 10.87 -9.96 18.40
C LYS A 7 9.64 -10.89 18.38
N GLU A 8 8.99 -11.12 19.52
CA GLU A 8 7.75 -11.90 19.61
C GLU A 8 6.62 -11.28 18.80
N LYS A 9 6.36 -9.99 18.96
CA LYS A 9 5.36 -9.26 18.15
C LYS A 9 5.65 -9.39 16.64
N ILE A 10 6.93 -9.33 16.26
CA ILE A 10 7.33 -9.49 14.84
C ILE A 10 7.08 -10.92 14.36
N ILE A 11 7.40 -11.95 15.16
CA ILE A 11 7.16 -13.36 14.83
C ILE A 11 5.67 -13.62 14.66
N GLN A 12 4.83 -13.08 15.56
CA GLN A 12 3.37 -13.18 15.42
C GLN A 12 2.89 -12.55 14.11
N ALA A 13 3.36 -11.33 13.79
CA ALA A 13 3.01 -10.67 12.53
C ALA A 13 3.49 -11.45 11.29
N ILE A 14 4.65 -12.12 11.35
CA ILE A 14 5.11 -13.04 10.30
C ILE A 14 4.13 -14.21 10.15
N ALA A 15 3.72 -14.84 11.25
CA ALA A 15 2.79 -15.95 11.23
C ALA A 15 1.42 -15.56 10.65
N GLU A 16 0.88 -14.41 11.04
CA GLU A 16 -0.36 -13.89 10.52
C GLU A 16 -0.26 -13.56 9.01
N ASN A 17 0.85 -12.95 8.57
CA ASN A 17 1.07 -12.61 7.17
C ASN A 17 1.31 -13.83 6.28
N ARG A 18 1.72 -14.97 6.85
CA ARG A 18 2.01 -16.21 6.13
C ARG A 18 0.84 -16.67 5.25
N GLN A 19 -0.38 -16.47 5.69
CA GLN A 19 -1.59 -16.87 4.96
C GLN A 19 -1.72 -16.22 3.57
N ASN A 20 -1.04 -15.10 3.34
CA ASN A 20 -1.08 -14.37 2.07
C ASN A 20 -0.17 -15.00 0.98
N TYR A 21 0.60 -16.03 1.33
CA TYR A 21 1.56 -16.66 0.43
C TYR A 21 1.26 -18.16 0.28
N ARG A 22 1.40 -18.66 -0.94
CA ARG A 22 1.19 -20.09 -1.24
C ARG A 22 2.25 -20.98 -0.59
N TYR A 23 3.52 -20.53 -0.57
CA TYR A 23 4.66 -21.30 -0.08
C TYR A 23 5.51 -20.49 0.91
N ASP A 24 6.11 -21.18 1.89
CA ASP A 24 7.02 -20.58 2.87
C ASP A 24 8.24 -19.92 2.20
N THR A 25 8.75 -20.52 1.12
CA THR A 25 9.87 -19.97 0.35
C THR A 25 9.56 -18.61 -0.26
N HIS A 26 8.32 -18.40 -0.74
CA HIS A 26 7.88 -17.12 -1.28
C HIS A 26 7.71 -16.09 -0.17
N HIS A 27 7.13 -16.49 0.95
CA HIS A 27 7.01 -15.62 2.12
C HIS A 27 8.39 -15.21 2.65
N ALA A 28 9.33 -16.15 2.81
CA ALA A 28 10.69 -15.87 3.23
C ALA A 28 11.39 -14.85 2.30
N LYS A 29 11.31 -15.06 0.98
CA LYS A 29 11.86 -14.12 -0.01
C LYS A 29 11.22 -12.74 0.08
N SER A 30 9.90 -12.65 0.25
CA SER A 30 9.21 -11.37 0.43
C SER A 30 9.73 -10.62 1.66
N LEU A 31 10.01 -11.32 2.77
CA LEU A 31 10.61 -10.75 3.97
C LEU A 31 12.12 -10.44 3.82
N GLY A 32 12.73 -10.88 2.72
CA GLY A 32 14.16 -10.70 2.44
C GLY A 32 15.05 -11.55 3.32
N ILE A 33 14.60 -12.73 3.74
CA ILE A 33 15.36 -13.73 4.51
C ILE A 33 15.42 -15.06 3.75
N ASN A 34 16.40 -15.90 4.07
CA ASN A 34 16.51 -17.23 3.47
C ASN A 34 15.60 -18.25 4.20
N GLY A 35 15.37 -19.41 3.56
CA GLY A 35 14.49 -20.45 4.09
C GLY A 35 14.94 -21.02 5.44
N ALA A 36 16.25 -21.13 5.69
CA ALA A 36 16.77 -21.61 6.97
C ALA A 36 16.47 -20.61 8.10
N GLN A 37 16.72 -19.33 7.86
CA GLN A 37 16.35 -18.24 8.80
C GLN A 37 14.84 -18.22 9.04
N TYR A 38 14.05 -18.33 7.98
CA TYR A 38 12.58 -18.35 8.07
C TYR A 38 12.11 -19.50 8.97
N ASN A 39 12.58 -20.71 8.74
CA ASN A 39 12.18 -21.89 9.53
C ASN A 39 12.53 -21.74 11.02
N ARG A 40 13.71 -21.19 11.32
CA ARG A 40 14.13 -20.92 12.71
C ARG A 40 13.26 -19.87 13.37
N VAL A 41 12.95 -18.79 12.67
CA VAL A 41 12.03 -17.73 13.15
C VAL A 41 10.63 -18.31 13.43
N MET A 42 10.08 -19.11 12.52
CA MET A 42 8.76 -19.74 12.67
C MET A 42 8.71 -20.75 13.82
N LYS A 43 9.85 -21.34 14.18
CA LYS A 43 9.98 -22.19 15.40
C LYS A 43 10.12 -21.37 16.68
N GLY A 44 10.10 -20.04 16.60
CA GLY A 44 10.19 -19.15 17.75
C GLY A 44 11.62 -18.81 18.18
N GLU A 45 12.65 -19.17 17.40
CA GLU A 45 14.02 -18.76 17.71
C GLU A 45 14.19 -17.27 17.51
N ARG A 46 14.82 -16.60 18.48
CA ARG A 46 14.92 -15.15 18.54
C ARG A 46 16.36 -14.64 18.45
N ASP A 47 17.30 -15.38 19.04
CA ASP A 47 18.68 -14.94 19.16
C ASP A 47 19.60 -15.60 18.12
N GLY A 48 20.49 -14.80 17.54
CA GLY A 48 21.43 -15.26 16.53
C GLY A 48 20.83 -15.73 15.19
N VAL A 49 19.52 -15.55 14.98
CA VAL A 49 18.83 -15.93 13.73
C VAL A 49 18.87 -14.81 12.70
N LEU A 50 18.53 -13.60 13.15
CA LEU A 50 18.52 -12.39 12.32
C LEU A 50 19.27 -11.26 13.03
N SER A 51 19.89 -10.40 12.26
CA SER A 51 20.43 -9.13 12.82
C SER A 51 19.32 -8.18 13.25
N ASP A 52 19.60 -7.27 14.17
CA ASP A 52 18.64 -6.24 14.59
C ASP A 52 18.12 -5.42 13.41
N ALA A 53 18.99 -5.08 12.46
CA ALA A 53 18.59 -4.39 11.23
C ALA A 53 17.57 -5.19 10.39
N LYS A 54 17.72 -6.51 10.36
CA LYS A 54 16.79 -7.38 9.63
C LYS A 54 15.45 -7.48 10.35
N TRP A 55 15.44 -7.61 11.68
CA TRP A 55 14.22 -7.57 12.49
C TRP A 55 13.45 -6.25 12.28
N ILE A 56 14.15 -5.10 12.30
CA ILE A 56 13.55 -3.78 12.02
C ILE A 56 12.98 -3.72 10.60
N SER A 57 13.70 -4.26 9.62
CA SER A 57 13.23 -4.28 8.23
C SER A 57 11.94 -5.08 8.06
N ILE A 58 11.84 -6.23 8.73
CA ILE A 58 10.62 -7.07 8.73
C ILE A 58 9.49 -6.36 9.46
N ALA A 59 9.75 -5.80 10.66
CA ALA A 59 8.77 -5.03 11.42
C ALA A 59 8.18 -3.89 10.60
N ARG A 60 9.03 -3.13 9.91
CA ARG A 60 8.60 -2.05 9.00
C ARG A 60 7.73 -2.57 7.86
N LYS A 61 8.11 -3.68 7.25
CA LYS A 61 7.36 -4.28 6.14
C LYS A 61 5.98 -4.74 6.61
N LEU A 62 5.90 -5.42 7.73
CA LEU A 62 4.66 -5.93 8.32
C LEU A 62 3.92 -4.89 9.16
N GLN A 63 4.43 -3.66 9.22
CA GLN A 63 3.86 -2.54 9.99
C GLN A 63 3.67 -2.84 11.48
N VAL A 64 4.55 -3.67 12.04
CA VAL A 64 4.58 -3.94 13.47
C VAL A 64 4.99 -2.68 14.21
N GLN A 65 4.16 -2.24 15.15
CA GLN A 65 4.48 -1.11 16.01
C GLN A 65 5.61 -1.47 16.98
N LEU A 66 6.69 -0.69 16.93
CA LEU A 66 7.88 -0.89 17.75
C LEU A 66 7.73 -0.28 19.16
N ARG A 67 6.68 0.51 19.39
CA ARG A 67 6.36 1.15 20.67
C ARG A 67 5.08 0.55 21.24
N ASP A 68 4.93 0.57 22.56
CA ASP A 68 3.69 0.22 23.24
C ASP A 68 2.72 1.42 23.21
N GLU A 69 2.28 1.77 22.02
CA GLU A 69 1.24 2.76 21.78
C GLU A 69 -0.12 2.05 21.67
N ALA A 70 -1.19 2.73 22.08
CA ALA A 70 -2.53 2.22 21.83
C ALA A 70 -2.72 1.94 20.32
N PRO A 71 -3.22 0.76 19.95
CA PRO A 71 -3.35 0.38 18.56
C PRO A 71 -4.25 1.39 17.82
N TRP A 72 -3.84 1.77 16.61
CA TRP A 72 -4.65 2.62 15.75
C TRP A 72 -5.83 1.82 15.22
N VAL A 73 -7.05 2.28 15.51
CA VAL A 73 -8.27 1.66 15.02
C VAL A 73 -8.54 2.08 13.58
N THR A 74 -8.59 1.11 12.68
CA THR A 74 -8.99 1.33 11.29
C THR A 74 -10.50 1.50 11.21
N VAL A 75 -10.94 2.58 10.57
CA VAL A 75 -12.36 2.88 10.35
C VAL A 75 -12.69 2.73 8.87
N GLU A 76 -13.79 2.06 8.59
CA GLU A 76 -14.29 1.86 7.22
C GLU A 76 -15.08 3.09 6.75
N THR A 77 -14.35 4.21 6.57
CA THR A 77 -14.91 5.44 6.02
C THR A 77 -15.41 5.25 4.58
N GLU A 78 -16.15 6.22 4.04
CA GLU A 78 -16.58 6.19 2.64
C GLU A 78 -15.41 5.99 1.67
N THR A 79 -14.29 6.68 1.89
CA THR A 79 -13.06 6.47 1.11
C THR A 79 -12.55 5.04 1.24
N PHE A 80 -12.54 4.49 2.45
CA PHE A 80 -12.10 3.12 2.69
C PHE A 80 -12.98 2.12 1.93
N GLN A 81 -14.30 2.21 2.09
CA GLN A 81 -15.27 1.30 1.47
C GLN A 81 -15.19 1.36 -0.07
N TYR A 82 -15.11 2.56 -0.63
CA TYR A 82 -15.00 2.74 -2.08
C TYR A 82 -13.71 2.10 -2.63
N ILE A 83 -12.56 2.43 -2.07
CA ILE A 83 -11.27 1.89 -2.55
C ILE A 83 -11.23 0.37 -2.33
N TYR A 84 -11.68 -0.12 -1.18
CA TYR A 84 -11.69 -1.55 -0.89
C TYR A 84 -12.54 -2.32 -1.90
N SER A 85 -13.73 -1.80 -2.25
CA SER A 85 -14.60 -2.40 -3.29
C SER A 85 -13.96 -2.39 -4.68
N GLN A 86 -13.30 -1.30 -5.06
CA GLN A 86 -12.55 -1.19 -6.32
C GLN A 86 -11.39 -2.20 -6.39
N LEU A 87 -10.62 -2.34 -5.32
CA LEU A 87 -9.53 -3.31 -5.23
C LEU A 87 -10.06 -4.74 -5.34
N THR A 88 -11.18 -5.03 -4.67
CA THR A 88 -11.85 -6.34 -4.76
C THR A 88 -12.30 -6.64 -6.20
N ALA A 89 -12.92 -5.68 -6.86
CA ALA A 89 -13.33 -5.84 -8.27
C ALA A 89 -12.11 -6.05 -9.19
N CYS A 90 -11.05 -5.26 -9.02
CA CYS A 90 -9.81 -5.42 -9.79
C CYS A 90 -9.19 -6.80 -9.56
N GLN A 91 -9.13 -7.28 -8.33
CA GLN A 91 -8.55 -8.57 -7.99
C GLN A 91 -9.38 -9.73 -8.52
N THR A 92 -10.69 -9.75 -8.26
CA THR A 92 -11.55 -10.90 -8.57
C THR A 92 -11.89 -11.02 -10.06
N ARG A 93 -11.80 -9.92 -10.81
CA ARG A 93 -12.16 -9.87 -12.23
C ARG A 93 -10.99 -9.51 -13.13
N SER A 94 -9.77 -9.46 -12.60
CA SER A 94 -8.56 -9.03 -13.35
C SER A 94 -8.75 -7.70 -14.08
N LEU A 95 -9.48 -6.76 -13.45
CA LEU A 95 -9.73 -5.43 -14.00
C LEU A 95 -8.57 -4.48 -13.67
N SER A 96 -8.55 -3.36 -14.39
CA SER A 96 -7.58 -2.28 -14.13
C SER A 96 -8.31 -0.95 -13.94
N ALA A 97 -7.85 -0.15 -12.96
CA ALA A 97 -8.45 1.15 -12.68
C ALA A 97 -7.41 2.18 -12.20
N ILE A 98 -7.70 3.46 -12.42
CA ILE A 98 -6.91 4.59 -11.92
C ILE A 98 -7.76 5.39 -10.94
N LEU A 99 -7.23 5.60 -9.74
CA LEU A 99 -7.80 6.52 -8.75
C LEU A 99 -6.92 7.76 -8.64
N CYS A 100 -7.49 8.92 -8.96
CA CYS A 100 -6.86 10.22 -8.74
C CYS A 100 -7.73 11.03 -7.79
N ASP A 101 -7.25 11.25 -6.57
CA ASP A 101 -8.00 11.96 -5.55
C ASP A 101 -7.08 12.66 -4.56
N ARG A 102 -7.66 13.59 -3.77
CA ARG A 102 -6.98 14.43 -2.79
C ARG A 102 -5.99 13.65 -1.92
N ALA A 103 -4.89 14.29 -1.55
CA ALA A 103 -3.96 13.72 -0.59
C ALA A 103 -4.58 13.65 0.83
N GLY A 104 -4.18 12.64 1.60
CA GLY A 104 -4.57 12.54 3.02
C GLY A 104 -5.97 11.99 3.31
N ILE A 105 -6.72 11.50 2.31
CA ILE A 105 -8.07 10.92 2.50
C ILE A 105 -8.09 9.43 2.88
N GLY A 106 -6.93 8.78 3.01
CA GLY A 106 -6.85 7.38 3.44
C GLY A 106 -6.48 6.36 2.36
N LYS A 107 -6.17 6.76 1.12
CA LYS A 107 -5.83 5.85 0.00
C LYS A 107 -4.79 4.80 0.38
N THR A 108 -3.60 5.24 0.77
CA THR A 108 -2.48 4.38 1.17
C THR A 108 -2.85 3.43 2.31
N HIS A 109 -3.58 3.93 3.31
CA HIS A 109 -4.01 3.11 4.46
C HIS A 109 -4.92 1.97 4.00
N THR A 110 -5.94 2.28 3.19
CA THR A 110 -6.86 1.27 2.66
C THR A 110 -6.14 0.21 1.83
N ALA A 111 -5.24 0.63 0.93
CA ALA A 111 -4.46 -0.31 0.11
C ALA A 111 -3.62 -1.28 0.96
N LYS A 112 -2.97 -0.77 2.01
CA LYS A 112 -2.18 -1.60 2.93
C LYS A 112 -3.04 -2.56 3.75
N VAL A 113 -4.19 -2.11 4.23
CA VAL A 113 -5.16 -2.98 4.92
C VAL A 113 -5.69 -4.05 3.97
N TYR A 114 -5.99 -3.67 2.73
CA TYR A 114 -6.43 -4.63 1.71
C TYR A 114 -5.42 -5.76 1.51
N VAL A 115 -4.16 -5.41 1.24
CA VAL A 115 -3.08 -6.40 1.02
C VAL A 115 -2.83 -7.28 2.25
N SER A 116 -3.01 -6.75 3.46
CA SER A 116 -2.85 -7.56 4.68
C SER A 116 -3.92 -8.64 4.85
N LYS A 117 -5.09 -8.46 4.23
CA LYS A 117 -6.25 -9.35 4.36
C LYS A 117 -6.50 -10.22 3.13
N ASN A 118 -5.87 -9.93 1.99
CA ASN A 118 -6.16 -10.59 0.71
C ASN A 118 -4.91 -11.24 0.13
N LYS A 119 -5.01 -12.54 -0.15
CA LYS A 119 -3.93 -13.32 -0.79
C LYS A 119 -3.66 -12.79 -2.20
N ASN A 120 -2.43 -12.97 -2.67
CA ASN A 120 -2.00 -12.63 -4.02
C ASN A 120 -2.17 -11.15 -4.40
N ALA A 121 -2.39 -10.27 -3.43
CA ALA A 121 -2.39 -8.82 -3.61
C ALA A 121 -1.08 -8.23 -3.08
N VAL A 122 -0.45 -7.33 -3.84
CA VAL A 122 0.78 -6.65 -3.44
C VAL A 122 0.64 -5.14 -3.53
N TYR A 123 1.29 -4.43 -2.60
CA TYR A 123 1.34 -2.97 -2.52
C TYR A 123 2.74 -2.47 -2.90
N ILE A 124 2.80 -1.55 -3.84
CA ILE A 124 4.03 -0.93 -4.33
C ILE A 124 3.96 0.57 -4.11
N ASP A 125 4.86 1.11 -3.28
CA ASP A 125 5.09 2.56 -3.17
C ASP A 125 6.01 3.02 -4.31
N CYS A 126 5.43 3.61 -5.34
CA CYS A 126 6.15 4.04 -6.54
C CYS A 126 7.12 5.20 -6.26
N SER A 127 6.95 5.94 -5.16
CA SER A 127 7.89 6.98 -4.75
C SER A 127 9.29 6.42 -4.43
N GLN A 128 9.36 5.16 -4.03
CA GLN A 128 10.59 4.44 -3.66
C GLN A 128 11.21 3.67 -4.84
N VAL A 129 10.45 3.41 -5.91
CA VAL A 129 10.85 2.50 -7.00
C VAL A 129 10.61 3.14 -8.38
N LYS A 130 11.01 4.38 -8.55
CA LYS A 130 10.70 5.23 -9.71
C LYS A 130 11.15 4.66 -11.07
N THR A 131 12.23 3.86 -11.09
CA THR A 131 12.82 3.32 -12.34
C THR A 131 12.26 1.95 -12.69
N LYS A 132 12.29 1.57 -13.98
CA LYS A 132 11.78 0.28 -14.46
C LYS A 132 12.36 -0.91 -13.72
N GLN A 133 13.68 -0.93 -13.49
CA GLN A 133 14.34 -2.06 -12.83
C GLN A 133 13.92 -2.18 -11.35
N LYS A 134 13.87 -1.04 -10.63
CA LYS A 134 13.45 -1.04 -9.22
C LYS A 134 11.98 -1.47 -9.10
N LEU A 135 11.11 -1.00 -10.00
CA LEU A 135 9.69 -1.33 -10.02
C LEU A 135 9.48 -2.85 -10.19
N ILE A 136 10.02 -3.43 -11.26
CA ILE A 136 9.85 -4.87 -11.55
C ILE A 136 10.44 -5.74 -10.44
N ARG A 137 11.65 -5.42 -9.97
CA ARG A 137 12.27 -6.16 -8.86
C ARG A 137 11.47 -6.05 -7.57
N LYS A 138 10.84 -4.91 -7.32
CA LYS A 138 10.00 -4.73 -6.14
C LYS A 138 8.72 -5.53 -6.24
N ILE A 139 8.05 -5.54 -7.39
CA ILE A 139 6.87 -6.37 -7.61
C ILE A 139 7.23 -7.86 -7.42
N ALA A 140 8.32 -8.32 -8.03
CA ALA A 140 8.81 -9.70 -7.87
C ALA A 140 9.09 -10.04 -6.38
N GLN A 141 9.76 -9.12 -5.66
CA GLN A 141 10.02 -9.28 -4.22
C GLN A 141 8.73 -9.39 -3.39
N GLU A 142 7.74 -8.56 -3.67
CA GLU A 142 6.49 -8.57 -2.92
C GLU A 142 5.70 -9.87 -3.15
N PHE A 143 5.74 -10.43 -4.34
CA PHE A 143 5.20 -11.78 -4.60
C PHE A 143 6.08 -12.91 -4.07
N GLY A 144 7.26 -12.62 -3.53
CA GLY A 144 8.17 -13.62 -2.94
C GLY A 144 8.90 -14.47 -3.96
N ILE A 145 9.08 -14.00 -5.19
CA ILE A 145 9.88 -14.65 -6.22
C ILE A 145 11.30 -14.06 -6.30
N THR A 146 12.17 -14.65 -7.12
CA THR A 146 13.53 -14.16 -7.30
C THR A 146 13.49 -12.75 -7.91
N TYR A 147 14.13 -11.80 -7.23
CA TYR A 147 14.18 -10.38 -7.63
C TYR A 147 15.61 -9.87 -7.87
N THR A 148 16.60 -10.75 -7.74
CA THR A 148 18.03 -10.50 -8.00
C THR A 148 18.47 -11.24 -9.28
N GLY A 149 19.65 -10.95 -9.81
CA GLY A 149 20.13 -11.55 -11.05
C GLY A 149 19.86 -10.69 -12.28
N ARG A 150 19.84 -11.31 -13.46
CA ARG A 150 19.63 -10.62 -14.73
C ARG A 150 18.19 -10.07 -14.81
N TYR A 151 18.06 -8.85 -15.30
CA TYR A 151 16.75 -8.19 -15.36
C TYR A 151 15.73 -8.97 -16.21
N ALA A 152 16.16 -9.51 -17.36
CA ALA A 152 15.27 -10.26 -18.24
C ALA A 152 14.70 -11.51 -17.53
N GLU A 153 15.55 -12.26 -16.82
CA GLU A 153 15.13 -13.44 -16.06
C GLU A 153 14.10 -13.07 -14.97
N VAL A 154 14.35 -11.98 -14.21
CA VAL A 154 13.41 -11.50 -13.19
C VAL A 154 12.06 -11.10 -13.80
N TYR A 155 12.07 -10.47 -14.96
CA TYR A 155 10.85 -10.07 -15.67
C TYR A 155 10.07 -11.28 -16.17
N GLU A 156 10.74 -12.23 -16.82
CA GLU A 156 10.13 -13.46 -17.34
C GLU A 156 9.56 -14.34 -16.21
N ASP A 157 10.31 -14.51 -15.11
CA ASP A 157 9.84 -15.21 -13.91
C ASP A 157 8.61 -14.54 -13.30
N LEU A 158 8.60 -13.21 -13.24
CA LEU A 158 7.45 -12.45 -12.72
C LEU A 158 6.22 -12.66 -13.61
N VAL A 159 6.34 -12.52 -14.92
CA VAL A 159 5.24 -12.74 -15.86
C VAL A 159 4.71 -14.16 -15.75
N TYR A 160 5.60 -15.15 -15.76
CA TYR A 160 5.22 -16.55 -15.60
C TYR A 160 4.46 -16.78 -14.31
N TYR A 161 5.00 -16.28 -13.19
CA TYR A 161 4.43 -16.46 -11.87
C TYR A 161 3.03 -15.81 -11.74
N LEU A 162 2.87 -14.57 -12.23
CA LEU A 162 1.57 -13.89 -12.23
C LEU A 162 0.50 -14.69 -12.98
N LYS A 163 0.88 -15.34 -14.10
CA LYS A 163 -0.06 -16.18 -14.88
C LYS A 163 -0.47 -17.47 -14.18
N GLN A 164 0.28 -17.90 -13.15
CA GLN A 164 -0.02 -19.12 -12.38
C GLN A 164 -0.76 -18.84 -11.07
N LEU A 165 -0.82 -17.56 -10.66
CA LEU A 165 -1.55 -17.19 -9.45
C LEU A 165 -3.05 -17.10 -9.70
N GLU A 166 -3.80 -17.48 -8.68
CA GLU A 166 -5.22 -17.21 -8.61
C GLU A 166 -5.45 -15.74 -8.26
N THR A 167 -6.12 -15.00 -9.13
CA THR A 167 -6.50 -13.60 -8.92
C THR A 167 -5.38 -12.69 -8.36
N PRO A 168 -4.21 -12.56 -9.02
CA PRO A 168 -3.19 -11.64 -8.57
C PRO A 168 -3.63 -10.18 -8.73
N LEU A 169 -3.20 -9.32 -7.80
CA LEU A 169 -3.43 -7.88 -7.84
C LEU A 169 -2.16 -7.11 -7.54
N VAL A 170 -1.85 -6.12 -8.37
CA VAL A 170 -0.77 -5.16 -8.12
C VAL A 170 -1.37 -3.77 -7.88
N ILE A 171 -1.13 -3.23 -6.69
CA ILE A 171 -1.54 -1.87 -6.30
C ILE A 171 -0.33 -0.95 -6.37
N LEU A 172 -0.40 0.07 -7.22
CA LEU A 172 0.64 1.06 -7.46
C LEU A 172 0.23 2.38 -6.80
N ASP A 173 0.79 2.70 -5.63
CA ASP A 173 0.56 3.95 -4.94
C ASP A 173 1.60 5.00 -5.35
N GLU A 174 1.22 6.28 -5.30
CA GLU A 174 2.04 7.41 -5.78
C GLU A 174 2.59 7.16 -7.21
N ALA A 175 1.75 6.59 -8.08
CA ALA A 175 2.14 6.19 -9.44
C ALA A 175 2.60 7.37 -10.31
N GLY A 176 2.24 8.60 -9.94
CA GLY A 176 2.75 9.81 -10.57
C GLY A 176 4.27 9.97 -10.49
N ASP A 177 4.93 9.32 -9.53
CA ASP A 177 6.38 9.39 -9.33
C ASP A 177 7.19 8.48 -10.27
N LEU A 178 6.54 7.54 -10.95
CA LEU A 178 7.22 6.64 -11.89
C LEU A 178 7.85 7.42 -13.06
N GLU A 179 9.08 7.09 -13.37
CA GLU A 179 9.77 7.62 -14.57
C GLU A 179 9.12 7.09 -15.86
N TYR A 180 9.39 7.75 -16.98
CA TYR A 180 8.82 7.39 -18.28
C TYR A 180 9.08 5.93 -18.67
N HIS A 181 10.32 5.47 -18.51
CA HIS A 181 10.65 4.08 -18.84
C HIS A 181 9.98 3.06 -17.92
N ALA A 182 9.67 3.44 -16.68
CA ALA A 182 8.89 2.61 -15.77
C ALA A 182 7.41 2.51 -16.21
N PHE A 183 6.83 3.60 -16.71
CA PHE A 183 5.50 3.56 -17.33
C PHE A 183 5.44 2.66 -18.58
N LEU A 184 6.45 2.72 -19.43
CA LEU A 184 6.53 1.82 -20.60
C LEU A 184 6.66 0.34 -20.19
N GLU A 185 7.46 0.07 -19.18
CA GLU A 185 7.64 -1.29 -18.64
C GLU A 185 6.36 -1.80 -18.00
N LEU A 186 5.64 -0.93 -17.26
CA LEU A 186 4.34 -1.26 -16.71
C LEU A 186 3.33 -1.62 -17.80
N LYS A 187 3.33 -0.89 -18.93
CA LYS A 187 2.51 -1.23 -20.11
C LYS A 187 2.86 -2.63 -20.64
N SER A 188 4.14 -2.95 -20.74
CA SER A 188 4.59 -4.25 -21.22
C SER A 188 4.17 -5.38 -20.27
N LEU A 189 4.31 -5.17 -18.97
CA LEU A 189 3.91 -6.14 -17.96
C LEU A 189 2.38 -6.33 -17.93
N TRP A 190 1.62 -5.25 -18.07
CA TRP A 190 0.17 -5.31 -18.19
C TRP A 190 -0.25 -6.16 -19.42
N ASN A 191 0.34 -5.89 -20.60
CA ASN A 191 0.06 -6.67 -21.81
C ASN A 191 0.38 -8.16 -21.63
N ALA A 192 1.49 -8.46 -20.94
CA ALA A 192 1.89 -9.83 -20.68
C ALA A 192 0.97 -10.58 -19.71
N THR A 193 0.18 -9.85 -18.91
CA THR A 193 -0.68 -10.39 -17.84
C THR A 193 -2.16 -9.96 -17.99
N GLU A 194 -2.53 -9.55 -19.21
CA GLU A 194 -3.90 -9.15 -19.53
C GLU A 194 -4.90 -10.28 -19.21
N TYR A 195 -6.04 -9.94 -18.63
CA TYR A 195 -7.11 -10.84 -18.18
C TYR A 195 -6.73 -11.81 -17.05
N VAL A 196 -5.50 -11.75 -16.55
CA VAL A 196 -5.02 -12.64 -15.48
C VAL A 196 -4.72 -11.87 -14.20
N CYS A 197 -4.12 -10.69 -14.32
CA CYS A 197 -3.71 -9.86 -13.18
C CYS A 197 -4.55 -8.58 -13.10
N GLY A 198 -5.06 -8.29 -11.90
CA GLY A 198 -5.67 -7.00 -11.60
C GLY A 198 -4.60 -5.93 -11.39
N TRP A 199 -4.87 -4.70 -11.86
CA TRP A 199 -3.96 -3.57 -11.74
C TRP A 199 -4.69 -2.35 -11.18
N TYR A 200 -4.22 -1.82 -10.08
CA TYR A 200 -4.79 -0.62 -9.48
C TYR A 200 -3.74 0.47 -9.31
N MET A 201 -3.91 1.56 -10.04
CA MET A 201 -3.02 2.71 -9.99
C MET A 201 -3.69 3.82 -9.16
N MET A 202 -2.99 4.38 -8.19
CA MET A 202 -3.53 5.48 -7.41
C MET A 202 -2.49 6.58 -7.16
N GLY A 203 -3.00 7.79 -7.00
CA GLY A 203 -2.20 8.98 -6.73
C GLY A 203 -3.07 10.18 -6.40
N ALA A 204 -2.44 11.33 -6.25
CA ALA A 204 -3.10 12.62 -6.14
C ALA A 204 -3.38 13.21 -7.55
N ASP A 205 -3.89 14.44 -7.59
CA ASP A 205 -4.20 15.16 -8.84
C ASP A 205 -2.98 15.28 -9.78
N GLY A 206 -1.77 15.21 -9.23
CA GLY A 206 -0.52 15.18 -10.00
C GLY A 206 -0.37 13.97 -10.93
N LEU A 207 -0.94 12.80 -10.56
CA LEU A 207 -0.97 11.63 -11.43
C LEU A 207 -1.84 11.89 -12.67
N GLN A 208 -3.05 12.40 -12.47
CA GLN A 208 -3.95 12.78 -13.56
C GLN A 208 -3.31 13.82 -14.46
N ALA A 209 -2.78 14.91 -13.90
CA ALA A 209 -2.12 15.98 -14.64
C ALA A 209 -0.94 15.45 -15.48
N LYS A 210 -0.15 14.52 -14.92
CA LYS A 210 0.97 13.90 -15.65
C LYS A 210 0.48 13.07 -16.84
N ILE A 211 -0.55 12.23 -16.64
CA ILE A 211 -1.10 11.39 -17.72
C ILE A 211 -1.71 12.28 -18.81
N ASP A 212 -2.57 13.23 -18.45
CA ASP A 212 -3.27 14.09 -19.40
C ASP A 212 -2.30 14.99 -20.20
N ARG A 213 -1.29 15.59 -19.53
CA ARG A 213 -0.24 16.35 -20.20
C ARG A 213 0.50 15.51 -21.24
N ASN A 214 0.92 14.30 -20.88
CA ASN A 214 1.71 13.45 -21.78
C ASN A 214 0.84 12.84 -22.91
N LYS A 215 -0.45 12.60 -22.68
CA LYS A 215 -1.43 12.27 -23.72
C LYS A 215 -1.60 13.44 -24.70
N GLY A 216 -1.74 14.67 -24.19
CA GLY A 216 -1.91 15.87 -24.98
C GLY A 216 -0.77 16.12 -25.97
N ILE A 217 0.47 15.88 -25.55
CA ILE A 217 1.66 15.94 -26.43
C ILE A 217 1.93 14.65 -27.20
N LYS A 218 1.00 13.69 -27.19
CA LYS A 218 1.09 12.38 -27.87
C LYS A 218 2.35 11.58 -27.51
N LYS A 219 2.81 11.69 -26.26
CA LYS A 219 3.97 10.93 -25.80
C LYS A 219 3.61 9.44 -25.72
N VAL A 220 4.41 8.61 -26.40
CA VAL A 220 4.19 7.17 -26.54
C VAL A 220 3.96 6.51 -25.18
N GLY A 221 2.98 5.62 -25.08
CA GLY A 221 2.69 4.80 -23.90
C GLY A 221 1.64 5.38 -22.96
N TYR A 222 1.42 6.69 -22.93
CA TYR A 222 0.48 7.28 -21.97
C TYR A 222 -1.00 7.11 -22.38
N ALA A 223 -1.31 7.27 -23.66
CA ALA A 223 -2.67 7.01 -24.14
C ALA A 223 -3.03 5.54 -23.99
N GLU A 224 -2.09 4.66 -24.34
CA GLU A 224 -2.27 3.21 -24.27
C GLU A 224 -2.42 2.71 -22.82
N ILE A 225 -1.63 3.23 -21.87
CA ILE A 225 -1.81 2.91 -20.44
C ILE A 225 -3.16 3.40 -19.97
N PHE A 226 -3.52 4.64 -20.29
CA PHE A 226 -4.82 5.19 -19.88
C PHE A 226 -5.98 4.35 -20.38
N ASP A 227 -5.91 3.89 -21.63
CA ASP A 227 -6.91 2.98 -22.23
C ASP A 227 -7.00 1.65 -21.46
N ARG A 228 -5.87 1.02 -21.16
CA ARG A 228 -5.79 -0.25 -20.41
C ARG A 228 -6.36 -0.18 -19.00
N TYR A 229 -6.32 1.00 -18.41
CA TYR A 229 -6.90 1.26 -17.11
C TYR A 229 -8.33 1.82 -17.16
N GLY A 230 -9.04 1.62 -18.26
CA GLY A 230 -10.46 1.90 -18.43
C GLY A 230 -10.80 3.32 -18.86
N SER A 231 -9.84 4.10 -19.36
CA SER A 231 -9.99 5.44 -19.95
C SER A 231 -10.70 6.47 -19.07
N LYS A 232 -10.68 6.28 -17.76
CA LYS A 232 -11.28 7.21 -16.80
C LYS A 232 -10.48 7.26 -15.49
N TYR A 233 -10.57 8.38 -14.82
CA TYR A 233 -10.08 8.54 -13.45
C TYR A 233 -11.24 8.35 -12.47
N SER A 234 -11.09 7.42 -11.54
CA SER A 234 -11.99 7.27 -10.41
C SER A 234 -11.66 8.33 -9.35
N ARG A 235 -12.69 8.81 -8.66
CA ARG A 235 -12.59 9.76 -7.54
C ARG A 235 -13.67 9.43 -6.52
N VAL A 236 -13.36 9.58 -5.24
CA VAL A 236 -14.30 9.41 -4.13
C VAL A 236 -14.81 10.76 -3.66
N SER A 237 -13.88 11.72 -3.46
CA SER A 237 -14.25 13.06 -3.01
C SER A 237 -15.10 13.78 -4.04
N PRO A 238 -16.07 14.61 -3.62
CA PRO A 238 -16.84 15.46 -4.52
C PRO A 238 -15.92 16.31 -5.42
N PRO A 239 -16.25 16.48 -6.73
CA PRO A 239 -15.27 17.03 -7.69
C PRO A 239 -14.98 18.52 -7.53
N SER A 240 -15.95 19.36 -7.17
CA SER A 240 -15.80 20.82 -7.22
C SER A 240 -16.64 21.62 -6.23
N ASP A 241 -17.59 21.04 -5.56
CA ASP A 241 -18.41 21.72 -4.55
C ASP A 241 -17.64 21.80 -3.23
N LYS A 242 -17.34 23.03 -2.79
CA LYS A 242 -16.57 23.28 -1.57
C LYS A 242 -17.30 22.79 -0.33
N GLU A 243 -18.61 23.01 -0.25
CA GLU A 243 -19.43 22.59 0.89
C GLU A 243 -19.56 21.06 0.96
N ALA A 244 -19.79 20.41 -0.18
CA ALA A 244 -19.82 18.96 -0.26
C ALA A 244 -18.46 18.32 0.07
N ILE A 245 -17.34 18.91 -0.38
CA ILE A 245 -16.00 18.46 -0.01
C ILE A 245 -15.77 18.59 1.49
N GLU A 246 -16.16 19.72 2.09
CA GLU A 246 -16.01 19.96 3.53
C GLU A 246 -16.84 18.96 4.34
N ALA A 247 -18.11 18.76 3.98
CA ALA A 247 -19.00 17.78 4.60
C ALA A 247 -18.44 16.35 4.50
N PHE A 248 -17.95 15.96 3.34
CA PHE A 248 -17.30 14.65 3.10
C PHE A 248 -16.08 14.45 4.01
N LEU A 249 -15.17 15.43 4.07
CA LEU A 249 -13.97 15.35 4.89
C LEU A 249 -14.30 15.37 6.39
N LEU A 250 -15.24 16.20 6.80
CA LEU A 250 -15.69 16.31 8.18
C LEU A 250 -16.32 14.99 8.68
N SER A 251 -17.15 14.35 7.85
CA SER A 251 -17.75 13.06 8.16
C SER A 251 -16.68 11.99 8.44
N GLN A 252 -15.67 11.88 7.58
CA GLN A 252 -14.57 10.90 7.76
C GLN A 252 -13.72 11.23 8.99
N ILE A 253 -13.42 12.52 9.22
CA ILE A 253 -12.68 12.97 10.40
C ILE A 253 -13.46 12.63 11.68
N ALA A 254 -14.77 12.84 11.70
CA ALA A 254 -15.61 12.51 12.86
C ALA A 254 -15.50 11.03 13.22
N GLN A 255 -15.66 10.13 12.23
CA GLN A 255 -15.58 8.69 12.42
C GLN A 255 -14.19 8.26 12.92
N VAL A 256 -13.12 8.74 12.28
CA VAL A 256 -11.74 8.37 12.63
C VAL A 256 -11.35 8.93 14.00
N SER A 257 -11.72 10.17 14.32
CA SER A 257 -11.44 10.81 15.60
C SER A 257 -12.15 10.09 16.74
N GLN A 258 -13.43 9.79 16.58
CA GLN A 258 -14.22 9.08 17.58
C GLN A 258 -13.64 7.69 17.87
N ALA A 259 -13.38 6.90 16.84
CA ALA A 259 -12.85 5.54 17.00
C ALA A 259 -11.46 5.49 17.65
N ASN A 260 -10.69 6.57 17.54
CA ASN A 260 -9.32 6.65 18.07
C ASN A 260 -9.21 7.52 19.34
N GLY A 261 -10.36 7.85 19.98
CA GLY A 261 -10.39 8.48 21.29
C GLY A 261 -9.96 9.94 21.32
N SER A 262 -10.26 10.71 20.25
CA SER A 262 -10.02 12.16 20.24
C SER A 262 -10.89 12.87 21.26
N THR A 263 -10.32 13.84 21.96
CA THR A 263 -11.00 14.68 22.99
C THR A 263 -11.57 15.97 22.42
N ILE A 264 -11.19 16.35 21.19
CA ILE A 264 -11.70 17.57 20.54
C ILE A 264 -12.83 17.25 19.56
N SER A 265 -13.68 18.26 19.30
CA SER A 265 -14.80 18.11 18.37
C SER A 265 -14.31 17.85 16.93
N PRO A 266 -15.11 17.18 16.09
CA PRO A 266 -14.78 16.97 14.68
C PRO A 266 -14.53 18.28 13.92
N ALA A 267 -15.27 19.35 14.21
CA ALA A 267 -15.06 20.65 13.59
C ALA A 267 -13.71 21.26 13.95
N GLN A 268 -13.31 21.17 15.22
CA GLN A 268 -11.99 21.62 15.66
C GLN A 268 -10.89 20.76 15.05
N MET A 269 -11.09 19.44 14.97
CA MET A 269 -10.14 18.54 14.32
C MET A 269 -10.00 18.87 12.83
N TYR A 270 -11.10 19.15 12.13
CA TYR A 270 -11.06 19.59 10.74
C TYR A 270 -10.28 20.88 10.57
N ALA A 271 -10.51 21.88 11.41
CA ALA A 271 -9.77 23.14 11.38
C ALA A 271 -8.26 22.94 11.58
N ASN A 272 -7.87 22.11 12.55
CA ASN A 272 -6.46 21.81 12.85
C ASN A 272 -5.75 21.03 11.74
N THR A 273 -6.49 20.20 11.00
CA THR A 273 -5.92 19.26 10.02
C THR A 273 -6.14 19.66 8.56
N ALA A 274 -6.96 20.67 8.32
CA ALA A 274 -7.42 21.06 6.98
C ALA A 274 -7.96 19.86 6.18
N GLY A 275 -8.72 18.97 6.85
CA GLY A 275 -9.36 17.82 6.22
C GLY A 275 -8.45 16.58 6.01
N SER A 276 -7.21 16.59 6.45
CA SER A 276 -6.27 15.50 6.21
C SER A 276 -6.32 14.43 7.31
N LEU A 277 -6.75 13.21 7.00
CA LEU A 277 -6.73 12.07 7.93
C LEU A 277 -5.31 11.71 8.40
N ARG A 278 -4.28 11.98 7.60
CA ARG A 278 -2.88 11.82 8.02
C ARG A 278 -2.57 12.73 9.21
N LYS A 279 -3.02 13.98 9.17
CA LYS A 279 -2.83 14.95 10.26
C LYS A 279 -3.73 14.64 11.46
N VAL A 280 -4.90 14.05 11.27
CA VAL A 280 -5.78 13.59 12.37
C VAL A 280 -5.01 12.63 13.29
N ARG A 281 -4.28 11.67 12.73
CA ARG A 281 -3.44 10.77 13.55
C ARG A 281 -2.42 11.56 14.37
N THR A 282 -1.75 12.52 13.76
CA THR A 282 -0.76 13.36 14.46
C THR A 282 -1.40 14.16 15.60
N GLU A 283 -2.58 14.72 15.39
CA GLU A 283 -3.28 15.47 16.43
C GLU A 283 -3.75 14.58 17.59
N ILE A 284 -4.24 13.39 17.30
CA ILE A 284 -4.63 12.41 18.34
C ILE A 284 -3.39 12.00 19.18
N GLU A 285 -2.25 11.74 18.55
CA GLU A 285 -1.02 11.41 19.28
C GLU A 285 -0.53 12.58 20.15
N LYS A 286 -0.69 13.83 19.70
CA LYS A 286 -0.40 15.01 20.55
C LYS A 286 -1.32 15.06 21.78
N GLN A 287 -2.61 14.80 21.62
CA GLN A 287 -3.58 14.76 22.72
C GLN A 287 -3.18 13.68 23.75
N ARG A 288 -2.83 12.49 23.29
CA ARG A 288 -2.36 11.39 24.16
C ARG A 288 -1.11 11.79 24.97
N LEU A 289 -0.16 12.48 24.33
CA LEU A 289 1.03 12.98 25.01
C LEU A 289 0.71 14.04 26.07
N GLN A 290 -0.24 14.95 25.80
CA GLN A 290 -0.70 15.95 26.77
C GLN A 290 -1.34 15.28 27.97
N GLN A 291 -2.26 14.34 27.77
CA GLN A 291 -2.90 13.59 28.85
C GLN A 291 -1.91 12.85 29.75
N LEU A 292 -0.84 12.29 29.18
CA LEU A 292 0.23 11.64 29.95
C LEU A 292 1.05 12.62 30.79
N ASN A 293 1.16 13.88 30.37
CA ASN A 293 1.86 14.91 31.11
C ASN A 293 0.99 15.55 32.20
N ASP A 294 -0.31 15.70 31.93
CA ASP A 294 -1.27 16.29 32.87
C ASP A 294 -1.68 15.31 34.00
N GLY A 295 -1.45 14.01 33.80
CA GLY A 295 -1.68 12.94 34.79
C GLY A 295 -0.48 12.64 35.70
N LYS A 296 0.60 13.41 35.59
CA LYS A 296 1.77 13.39 36.50
C LYS A 296 1.75 14.60 37.39
#